data_9f78bcc9eb3e273019beecadadebdd85
#
_entry.id   9f78bcc9eb3e273019beecadadebdd85
#
_cell.length_a   1.000
_cell.length_b   1.000
_cell.length_c   1.000
_cell.angle_alpha   90.00
_cell.angle_beta   90.00
_cell.angle_gamma   90.00
#
_symmetry.space_group_name_H-M   'P 1'
#
loop_
_entity.id
_entity.type
_entity.pdbx_description
1 polymer ?
#
loop_
_entity_poly.entity_id
_entity_poly.type
_entity_poly.pdbx_seq_one_letter_code
_entity_poly.pdbx_strand_id
1 'polypeptide(L)'
;MLQRMTWIATDELARSQFEVFSQIGEQMQLSDDEQRRMLLLSEQEWSDWSEFLQDGPLPVQPQLPVMLRRLGTASHRLVVMADQRDARA
;
A
#
# COMPACT_ATOMS: atom_id res chain seq x y z
N MET A 1 8.60 -19.97 18.29
CA MET A 1 8.99 -20.01 16.87
C MET A 1 7.95 -19.42 15.94
N LEU A 2 6.68 -19.80 16.09
CA LEU A 2 5.60 -19.25 15.28
C LEU A 2 5.46 -17.73 15.42
N GLN A 3 5.69 -17.19 16.61
CA GLN A 3 5.59 -15.75 16.86
C GLN A 3 6.68 -14.95 16.11
N ARG A 4 7.91 -15.50 16.02
CA ARG A 4 8.97 -14.84 15.28
C ARG A 4 8.65 -14.76 13.78
N MET A 5 8.13 -15.83 13.23
CA MET A 5 7.73 -15.84 11.83
C MET A 5 6.60 -14.85 11.55
N THR A 6 5.68 -14.70 12.51
CA THR A 6 4.59 -13.72 12.38
C THR A 6 5.11 -12.29 12.34
N TRP A 7 6.12 -11.96 13.15
CA TRP A 7 6.72 -10.62 13.16
C TRP A 7 7.40 -10.29 11.83
N ILE A 8 8.23 -11.20 11.33
CA ILE A 8 8.92 -11.02 10.06
C ILE A 8 7.91 -10.92 8.93
N ALA A 9 6.89 -11.78 8.96
CA ALA A 9 5.85 -11.80 7.94
C ALA A 9 5.05 -10.50 7.89
N THR A 10 4.89 -9.80 9.02
CA THR A 10 4.11 -8.57 9.07
C THR A 10 4.80 -7.43 8.30
N ASP A 11 6.11 -7.25 8.51
CA ASP A 11 6.87 -6.23 7.78
C ASP A 11 6.92 -6.54 6.29
N GLU A 12 7.17 -7.80 5.96
CA GLU A 12 7.21 -8.23 4.57
C GLU A 12 5.84 -8.10 3.92
N LEU A 13 4.78 -8.40 4.67
CA LEU A 13 3.42 -8.26 4.19
C LEU A 13 3.09 -6.81 3.85
N ALA A 14 3.49 -5.86 4.72
CA ALA A 14 3.28 -4.44 4.48
C ALA A 14 4.00 -4.00 3.20
N ARG A 15 5.24 -4.41 3.04
CA ARG A 15 6.03 -4.07 1.85
C ARG A 15 5.39 -4.66 0.59
N SER A 16 5.02 -5.94 0.66
CA SER A 16 4.39 -6.64 -0.45
C SER A 16 3.05 -6.00 -0.84
N GLN A 17 2.21 -5.69 0.13
CA GLN A 17 0.93 -5.05 -0.14
C GLN A 17 1.09 -3.64 -0.72
N PHE A 18 2.09 -2.89 -0.25
CA PHE A 18 2.35 -1.57 -0.80
C PHE A 18 2.82 -1.67 -2.25
N GLU A 19 3.69 -2.63 -2.55
CA GLU A 19 4.14 -2.87 -3.93
C GLU A 19 2.98 -3.23 -4.84
N VAL A 20 2.11 -4.13 -4.40
CA VAL A 20 0.93 -4.53 -5.18
C VAL A 20 0.02 -3.33 -5.42
N PHE A 21 -0.25 -2.55 -4.38
CA PHE A 21 -1.06 -1.34 -4.51
C PHE A 21 -0.46 -0.37 -5.53
N SER A 22 0.85 -0.13 -5.44
CA SER A 22 1.54 0.78 -6.36
C SER A 22 1.50 0.28 -7.80
N GLN A 23 1.69 -1.02 -8.01
CA GLN A 23 1.64 -1.61 -9.34
C GLN A 23 0.26 -1.47 -9.96
N ILE A 24 -0.79 -1.76 -9.20
CA ILE A 24 -2.16 -1.61 -9.70
C ILE A 24 -2.44 -0.14 -9.99
N GLY A 25 -2.00 0.75 -9.11
CA GLY A 25 -2.18 2.19 -9.30
C GLY A 25 -1.51 2.68 -10.58
N GLU A 26 -0.29 2.22 -10.85
CA GLU A 26 0.41 2.56 -12.08
C GLU A 26 -0.31 2.04 -13.32
N GLN A 27 -0.80 0.82 -13.28
CA GLN A 27 -1.56 0.25 -14.38
C GLN A 27 -2.84 1.04 -14.67
N MET A 28 -3.44 1.63 -13.64
CA MET A 28 -4.61 2.48 -13.76
C MET A 28 -4.27 3.94 -14.04
N GLN A 29 -2.98 4.24 -14.21
CA GLN A 29 -2.49 5.59 -14.49
C GLN A 29 -2.79 6.59 -13.38
N LEU A 30 -2.77 6.13 -12.14
CA LEU A 30 -2.91 7.00 -10.98
C LEU A 30 -1.59 7.71 -10.68
N SER A 31 -1.66 9.00 -10.42
CA SER A 31 -0.48 9.75 -9.98
C SER A 31 -0.10 9.38 -8.54
N ASP A 32 1.12 9.73 -8.15
CA ASP A 32 1.56 9.56 -6.77
C ASP A 32 0.62 10.26 -5.80
N ASP A 33 0.16 11.44 -6.16
CA ASP A 33 -0.73 12.22 -5.31
C ASP A 33 -2.08 11.52 -5.12
N GLU A 34 -2.60 10.93 -6.18
CA GLU A 34 -3.85 10.16 -6.11
C GLU A 34 -3.68 8.92 -5.24
N GLN A 35 -2.57 8.19 -5.40
CA GLN A 35 -2.27 7.02 -4.57
C GLN A 35 -2.13 7.42 -3.11
N ARG A 36 -1.44 8.51 -2.83
CA ARG A 36 -1.26 9.04 -1.49
C ARG A 36 -2.61 9.32 -0.82
N ARG A 37 -3.51 9.97 -1.55
CA ARG A 37 -4.83 10.30 -1.03
C ARG A 37 -5.66 9.06 -0.75
N MET A 38 -5.56 8.05 -1.58
CA MET A 38 -6.28 6.78 -1.36
C MET A 38 -5.85 6.11 -0.06
N LEU A 39 -4.58 6.29 0.32
CA LEU A 39 -4.03 5.72 1.55
C LEU A 39 -4.17 6.67 2.75
N LEU A 40 -4.76 7.85 2.55
CA LEU A 40 -4.97 8.86 3.59
C LEU A 40 -3.66 9.28 4.24
N LEU A 41 -2.61 9.39 3.45
CA LEU A 41 -1.28 9.76 3.93
C LEU A 41 -0.99 11.24 3.69
N SER A 42 -0.27 11.86 4.62
CA SER A 42 0.32 13.17 4.37
C SER A 42 1.49 13.04 3.39
N GLU A 43 1.99 14.16 2.87
CA GLU A 43 3.14 14.14 1.98
C GLU A 43 4.37 13.55 2.66
N GLN A 44 4.59 13.86 3.93
CA GLN A 44 5.71 13.32 4.68
C GLN A 44 5.57 11.81 4.88
N GLU A 45 4.37 11.36 5.26
CA GLU A 45 4.10 9.94 5.43
C GLU A 45 4.29 9.18 4.12
N TRP A 46 3.85 9.75 3.02
CA TRP A 46 4.05 9.14 1.70
C TRP A 46 5.54 8.99 1.38
N SER A 47 6.33 10.03 1.68
CA SER A 47 7.77 10.00 1.48
C SER A 47 8.42 8.90 2.33
N ASP A 48 8.04 8.81 3.60
CA ASP A 48 8.60 7.83 4.53
C ASP A 48 8.27 6.40 4.08
N TRP A 49 7.03 6.16 3.67
CA TRP A 49 6.63 4.83 3.20
C TRP A 49 7.25 4.47 1.85
N SER A 50 7.48 5.47 1.00
CA SER A 50 8.19 5.24 -0.27
C SER A 50 9.64 4.84 -0.02
N GLU A 51 10.31 5.45 0.97
CA GLU A 51 11.66 5.05 1.37
C GLU A 51 11.67 3.63 1.93
N PHE A 52 10.65 3.26 2.69
CA PHE A 52 10.53 1.90 3.22
C PHE A 52 10.49 0.86 2.10
N LEU A 53 9.84 1.16 0.98
CA LEU A 53 9.82 0.28 -0.18
C LEU A 53 11.21 0.10 -0.79
N GLN A 54 12.09 1.09 -0.63
CA GLN A 54 13.46 1.06 -1.16
C GLN A 54 14.45 0.64 -0.08
N ASP A 55 14.05 -0.29 0.79
CA ASP A 55 14.87 -0.82 1.87
C ASP A 55 15.17 0.20 2.98
N GLY A 56 14.37 1.24 3.10
CA GLY A 56 14.46 2.18 4.19
C GLY A 56 13.86 1.64 5.49
N PRO A 57 13.95 2.42 6.58
CA PRO A 57 13.38 2.00 7.86
C PRO A 57 11.86 2.00 7.84
N LEU A 58 11.27 1.15 8.67
CA LEU A 58 9.81 1.11 8.83
C LEU A 58 9.32 2.43 9.42
N PRO A 59 8.39 3.13 8.75
CA PRO A 59 7.85 4.38 9.28
C PRO A 59 7.10 4.19 10.59
N VAL A 60 7.10 5.24 11.41
CA VAL A 60 6.41 5.22 12.70
C VAL A 60 4.92 5.51 12.51
N GLN A 61 4.57 6.36 11.56
CA GLN A 61 3.19 6.76 11.29
C GLN A 61 2.86 6.62 9.80
N PRO A 62 1.67 6.18 9.44
CA PRO A 62 0.71 5.56 10.37
C PRO A 62 1.25 4.23 10.89
N GLN A 63 0.76 3.79 12.04
CA GLN A 63 1.19 2.53 12.63
C GLN A 63 0.90 1.37 11.68
N LEU A 64 1.72 0.33 11.76
CA LEU A 64 1.67 -0.79 10.83
C LEU A 64 0.27 -1.42 10.68
N PRO A 65 -0.48 -1.71 11.77
CA PRO A 65 -1.82 -2.29 11.61
C PRO A 65 -2.77 -1.34 10.85
N VAL A 66 -2.67 -0.04 11.09
CA VAL A 66 -3.49 0.95 10.40
C VAL A 66 -3.13 0.97 8.92
N MET A 67 -1.84 0.98 8.61
CA MET A 67 -1.37 1.02 7.23
C MET A 67 -1.77 -0.24 6.46
N LEU A 68 -1.67 -1.41 7.08
CA LEU A 68 -2.10 -2.65 6.45
C LEU A 68 -3.59 -2.62 6.10
N ARG A 69 -4.40 -2.08 7.00
CA ARG A 69 -5.84 -1.94 6.75
C ARG A 69 -6.12 -1.01 5.59
N ARG A 70 -5.43 0.13 5.56
CA ARG A 70 -5.58 1.11 4.46
C ARG A 70 -5.16 0.53 3.12
N LEU A 71 -4.04 -0.19 3.10
CA LEU A 71 -3.55 -0.84 1.88
C LEU A 71 -4.54 -1.87 1.37
N GLY A 72 -5.09 -2.70 2.26
CA GLY A 72 -6.08 -3.69 1.88
C GLY A 72 -7.34 -3.06 1.30
N THR A 73 -7.86 -2.04 1.95
CA THR A 73 -9.06 -1.32 1.49
C THR A 73 -8.80 -0.64 0.15
N ALA A 74 -7.68 0.06 0.02
CA ALA A 74 -7.36 0.79 -1.21
C ALA A 74 -7.12 -0.16 -2.38
N SER A 75 -6.39 -1.26 -2.15
CA SER A 75 -6.15 -2.26 -3.19
C SER A 75 -7.44 -2.90 -3.65
N HIS A 76 -8.35 -3.21 -2.73
CA HIS A 76 -9.65 -3.76 -3.08
C HIS A 76 -10.44 -2.79 -3.95
N ARG A 77 -10.44 -1.51 -3.61
CA ARG A 77 -11.11 -0.48 -4.43
C ARG A 77 -10.55 -0.44 -5.84
N LEU A 78 -9.23 -0.52 -5.97
CA LEU A 78 -8.60 -0.50 -7.29
C LEU A 78 -8.99 -1.72 -8.13
N VAL A 79 -9.05 -2.90 -7.51
CA VAL A 79 -9.46 -4.11 -8.21
C VAL A 79 -10.91 -3.99 -8.68
N VAL A 80 -11.80 -3.48 -7.84
CA VAL A 80 -13.20 -3.28 -8.21
C VAL A 80 -13.32 -2.28 -9.36
N MET A 81 -12.55 -1.18 -9.30
CA MET A 81 -12.56 -0.18 -10.38
C MET A 81 -12.04 -0.77 -11.69
N ALA A 82 -11.00 -1.58 -11.64
CA ALA A 82 -10.46 -2.24 -12.82
C ALA A 82 -11.49 -3.20 -13.45
N ASP A 83 -12.18 -3.98 -12.63
CA ASP A 83 -13.24 -4.88 -13.11
C ASP A 83 -14.36 -4.10 -13.78
N GLN A 84 -14.74 -2.96 -13.22
CA GLN A 84 -15.78 -2.12 -13.82
C GLN A 84 -15.33 -1.55 -15.16
N ARG A 85 -14.06 -1.18 -15.29
CA ARG A 85 -13.52 -0.70 -16.56
C ARG A 85 -13.54 -1.80 -17.62
N ASP A 86 -13.12 -3.01 -17.25
CA ASP A 86 -13.12 -4.15 -18.15
C ASP A 86 -14.54 -4.52 -18.59
N ALA A 87 -15.50 -4.44 -17.68
CA ALA A 87 -16.90 -4.74 -18.00
C ALA A 87 -17.50 -3.75 -18.98
N ARG A 88 -16.97 -2.53 -19.03
CA ARG A 88 -17.44 -1.51 -19.98
C ARG A 88 -16.77 -1.59 -21.34
N ALA A 89 -15.62 -2.21 -21.37
CA ALA A 89 -14.89 -2.39 -22.59
C ALA A 89 -15.48 -3.51 -23.44
#